data_e730053c978c7de2952c6d2d8cdfa47b
#
_entry.id   e730053c978c7de2952c6d2d8cdfa47b
#
_cell.length_a   1.000
_cell.length_b   1.000
_cell.length_c   1.000
_cell.angle_alpha   90.00
_cell.angle_beta   90.00
_cell.angle_gamma   90.00
#
_symmetry.space_group_name_H-M   'P 1'
#
loop_
_entity.id
_entity.type
_entity.pdbx_description
1 polymer ?
#
loop_
_entity_poly.entity_id
_entity_poly.type
_entity_poly.pdbx_seq_one_letter_code
_entity_poly.pdbx_strand_id
1 'polypeptide(L)'
;PHLGKQPDAVRGNHNSQWVMTPGADYVNDPTRWGELEAMVKDLIGSYADDERILLWCLYNEPENHRRGVTNSVPLMKATFEWARSCNPSQPLTAPLWREVGVPGTSLPEVTFALENSDVISFHCYASGTVLEKFIKTLLPYGRPMVCTEYMRRPISTFEEAMPIFKKYNVGAINFGLTAGKCNFHYPWNKVDEKGRSIPWAEEPEVWFHDILHADGTPWNEEEVAFIRRMTGVAE
;
A
#
# COMPACT_ATOMS: atom_id res chain seq x y z
N PRO A 1 -7.84 16.99 -1.77
CA PRO A 1 -8.72 16.77 -0.61
C PRO A 1 -9.33 18.08 -0.12
N HIS A 2 -10.45 17.97 0.57
CA HIS A 2 -11.11 19.08 1.25
C HIS A 2 -11.74 18.56 2.55
N LEU A 3 -12.00 19.45 3.48
CA LEU A 3 -12.67 19.10 4.72
C LEU A 3 -14.14 18.77 4.46
N GLY A 4 -14.69 17.83 5.22
CA GLY A 4 -16.10 17.43 5.15
C GLY A 4 -16.35 16.22 4.25
N LYS A 5 -17.58 16.11 3.72
CA LYS A 5 -18.01 14.96 2.90
C LYS A 5 -17.20 14.87 1.63
N GLN A 6 -16.59 13.70 1.38
CA GLN A 6 -15.89 13.39 0.14
C GLN A 6 -16.91 13.05 -0.97
N PRO A 7 -16.48 13.05 -2.27
CA PRO A 7 -17.35 12.70 -3.38
C PRO A 7 -18.00 11.32 -3.21
N ASP A 8 -19.19 11.17 -3.76
CA ASP A 8 -19.85 9.87 -3.78
C ASP A 8 -19.10 8.89 -4.71
N ALA A 9 -19.21 7.59 -4.42
CA ALA A 9 -18.60 6.55 -5.24
C ALA A 9 -19.20 6.54 -6.64
N VAL A 10 -18.35 6.38 -7.64
CA VAL A 10 -18.73 6.23 -9.05
C VAL A 10 -18.51 4.78 -9.45
N ARG A 11 -19.58 4.06 -9.84
CA ARG A 11 -19.47 2.65 -10.27
C ARG A 11 -18.50 2.53 -11.43
N GLY A 12 -17.70 1.46 -11.42
CA GLY A 12 -16.69 1.20 -12.44
C GLY A 12 -15.46 2.09 -12.35
N ASN A 13 -15.40 2.99 -11.39
CA ASN A 13 -14.22 3.81 -11.14
C ASN A 13 -13.39 3.19 -10.01
N HIS A 14 -12.34 2.48 -10.36
CA HIS A 14 -11.44 1.86 -9.39
C HIS A 14 -10.93 2.89 -8.38
N ASN A 15 -10.99 2.54 -7.10
CA ASN A 15 -10.58 3.40 -5.99
C ASN A 15 -11.32 4.77 -5.99
N SER A 16 -12.61 4.71 -6.30
CA SER A 16 -13.44 5.87 -6.67
C SER A 16 -13.51 6.97 -5.61
N GLN A 17 -13.46 6.60 -4.33
CA GLN A 17 -13.51 7.53 -3.21
C GLN A 17 -12.12 7.91 -2.66
N TRP A 18 -11.06 7.43 -3.31
CA TRP A 18 -9.71 7.74 -2.87
C TRP A 18 -9.39 9.22 -3.03
N VAL A 19 -8.79 9.78 -2.00
CA VAL A 19 -8.35 11.17 -1.96
C VAL A 19 -6.89 11.19 -1.55
N MET A 20 -6.05 11.83 -2.35
CA MET A 20 -4.65 12.02 -2.02
C MET A 20 -4.51 12.94 -0.80
N THR A 21 -4.19 12.35 0.34
CA THR A 21 -4.04 13.06 1.62
C THR A 21 -2.55 13.25 1.92
N PRO A 22 -2.12 14.41 2.38
CA PRO A 22 -2.88 15.63 2.72
C PRO A 22 -3.18 16.54 1.53
N GLY A 23 -2.78 16.17 0.32
CA GLY A 23 -2.93 16.95 -0.89
C GLY A 23 -1.66 17.72 -1.27
N ALA A 24 -1.53 18.04 -2.57
CA ALA A 24 -0.33 18.66 -3.12
C ALA A 24 0.03 19.99 -2.41
N ASP A 25 -0.99 20.78 -2.07
CA ASP A 25 -0.79 22.09 -1.42
C ASP A 25 -0.12 21.97 -0.05
N TYR A 26 -0.45 20.89 0.70
CA TYR A 26 0.21 20.62 1.98
C TYR A 26 1.59 19.98 1.78
N VAL A 27 1.70 19.00 0.89
CA VAL A 27 2.97 18.31 0.65
C VAL A 27 4.04 19.28 0.18
N ASN A 28 3.67 20.22 -0.70
CA ASN A 28 4.61 21.16 -1.32
C ASN A 28 4.93 22.39 -0.45
N ASP A 29 4.19 22.63 0.62
CA ASP A 29 4.37 23.80 1.49
C ASP A 29 4.82 23.42 2.90
N PRO A 30 6.13 23.37 3.17
CA PRO A 30 6.65 23.03 4.49
C PRO A 30 6.15 23.95 5.62
N THR A 31 5.69 25.17 5.32
CA THR A 31 5.15 26.07 6.36
C THR A 31 3.83 25.56 6.96
N ARG A 32 3.16 24.64 6.28
CA ARG A 32 1.91 24.00 6.72
C ARG A 32 2.13 22.66 7.43
N TRP A 33 3.35 22.15 7.47
CA TRP A 33 3.63 20.82 8.04
C TRP A 33 3.44 20.76 9.57
N GLY A 34 3.36 21.90 10.26
CA GLY A 34 3.07 21.91 11.71
C GLY A 34 1.75 21.22 12.07
N GLU A 35 0.73 21.30 11.21
CA GLU A 35 -0.54 20.57 11.42
C GLU A 35 -0.36 19.05 11.25
N LEU A 36 0.45 18.62 10.27
CA LEU A 36 0.77 17.21 10.03
C LEU A 36 1.65 16.66 11.15
N GLU A 37 2.62 17.42 11.61
CA GLU A 37 3.46 17.07 12.76
C GLU A 37 2.61 16.84 14.01
N ALA A 38 1.71 17.77 14.30
CA ALA A 38 0.80 17.66 15.44
C ALA A 38 -0.06 16.38 15.35
N MET A 39 -0.63 16.09 14.17
CA MET A 39 -1.42 14.88 13.95
C MET A 39 -0.59 13.60 14.12
N VAL A 40 0.60 13.53 13.54
CA VAL A 40 1.48 12.36 13.64
C VAL A 40 1.90 12.12 15.09
N LYS A 41 2.32 13.18 15.79
CA LYS A 41 2.75 13.08 17.20
C LYS A 41 1.61 12.73 18.15
N ASP A 42 0.42 13.28 17.93
CA ASP A 42 -0.77 12.95 18.73
C ASP A 42 -1.15 11.49 18.54
N LEU A 43 -1.25 11.02 17.28
CA LEU A 43 -1.64 9.65 16.97
C LEU A 43 -0.60 8.64 17.48
N ILE A 44 0.66 8.79 17.10
CA ILE A 44 1.71 7.83 17.46
C ILE A 44 1.99 7.91 18.96
N GLY A 45 2.05 9.11 19.56
CA GLY A 45 2.27 9.27 20.98
C GLY A 45 1.15 8.68 21.84
N SER A 46 -0.10 8.81 21.40
CA SER A 46 -1.25 8.23 22.13
C SER A 46 -1.25 6.70 22.12
N TYR A 47 -0.64 6.07 21.13
CA TYR A 47 -0.63 4.61 20.95
C TYR A 47 0.79 4.01 20.95
N ALA A 48 1.77 4.72 21.49
CA ALA A 48 3.20 4.34 21.44
C ALA A 48 3.49 2.97 22.05
N ASP A 49 2.70 2.54 23.03
CA ASP A 49 2.86 1.26 23.73
C ASP A 49 1.66 0.31 23.49
N ASP A 50 0.83 0.57 22.48
CA ASP A 50 -0.34 -0.26 22.20
C ASP A 50 0.03 -1.53 21.43
N GLU A 51 0.02 -2.67 22.09
CA GLU A 51 0.39 -3.98 21.55
C GLU A 51 -0.53 -4.48 20.40
N ARG A 52 -1.68 -3.84 20.18
CA ARG A 52 -2.57 -4.15 19.05
C ARG A 52 -2.05 -3.62 17.72
N ILE A 53 -1.10 -2.69 17.75
CA ILE A 53 -0.49 -2.09 16.57
C ILE A 53 0.80 -2.83 16.24
N LEU A 54 0.81 -3.50 15.10
CA LEU A 54 1.96 -4.28 14.64
C LEU A 54 3.12 -3.38 14.17
N LEU A 55 2.81 -2.34 13.41
CA LEU A 55 3.76 -1.39 12.84
C LEU A 55 3.06 -0.11 12.40
N TRP A 56 3.82 0.96 12.22
CA TRP A 56 3.37 2.22 11.65
C TRP A 56 3.89 2.39 10.23
N CYS A 57 2.98 2.46 9.25
CA CYS A 57 3.31 2.88 7.89
C CYS A 57 3.17 4.40 7.80
N LEU A 58 4.29 5.09 7.68
CA LEU A 58 4.35 6.54 7.81
C LEU A 58 4.06 7.31 6.52
N TYR A 59 4.24 6.66 5.38
CA TYR A 59 4.02 7.29 4.08
C TYR A 59 3.70 6.22 3.03
N ASN A 60 2.56 6.31 2.37
CA ASN A 60 2.20 5.36 1.31
C ASN A 60 2.79 5.81 -0.03
N GLU A 61 3.54 4.91 -0.68
CA GLU A 61 4.07 5.07 -2.04
C GLU A 61 4.67 6.46 -2.32
N PRO A 62 5.74 6.87 -1.61
CA PRO A 62 6.38 8.16 -1.85
C PRO A 62 6.81 8.26 -3.33
N GLU A 63 6.69 9.45 -3.90
CA GLU A 63 6.95 9.71 -5.32
C GLU A 63 5.93 9.06 -6.30
N ASN A 64 4.83 8.48 -5.83
CA ASN A 64 3.71 8.12 -6.69
C ASN A 64 2.91 9.38 -7.04
N HIS A 65 3.52 10.19 -7.90
CA HIS A 65 3.00 11.52 -8.21
C HIS A 65 1.76 11.45 -9.08
N ARG A 66 0.71 12.00 -8.56
CA ARG A 66 -0.40 12.47 -9.38
C ARG A 66 -0.56 13.97 -9.12
N ARG A 67 -0.37 14.80 -10.16
CA ARG A 67 -0.75 16.23 -10.15
C ARG A 67 0.08 17.14 -9.23
N GLY A 68 1.36 17.29 -9.54
CA GLY A 68 2.16 18.42 -9.03
C GLY A 68 2.68 18.32 -7.61
N VAL A 69 2.77 17.13 -7.05
CA VAL A 69 3.50 16.89 -5.79
C VAL A 69 5.00 16.86 -6.08
N THR A 70 5.78 17.62 -5.33
CA THR A 70 7.24 17.75 -5.52
C THR A 70 8.06 17.50 -4.24
N ASN A 71 7.42 17.46 -3.09
CA ASN A 71 8.08 17.38 -1.78
C ASN A 71 7.69 16.11 -0.98
N SER A 72 7.34 15.01 -1.64
CA SER A 72 6.95 13.79 -0.92
C SER A 72 8.11 13.17 -0.14
N VAL A 73 9.33 13.17 -0.70
CA VAL A 73 10.51 12.66 0.02
C VAL A 73 10.87 13.53 1.23
N PRO A 74 10.95 14.87 1.13
CA PRO A 74 11.14 15.72 2.30
C PRO A 74 10.08 15.52 3.37
N LEU A 75 8.80 15.41 3.00
CA LEU A 75 7.72 15.18 3.97
C LEU A 75 7.83 13.79 4.60
N MET A 76 8.12 12.74 3.83
CA MET A 76 8.36 11.41 4.38
C MET A 76 9.48 11.42 5.43
N LYS A 77 10.60 12.10 5.15
CA LYS A 77 11.70 12.25 6.11
C LYS A 77 11.25 12.94 7.40
N ALA A 78 10.54 14.05 7.28
CA ALA A 78 9.98 14.77 8.43
C ALA A 78 9.02 13.88 9.25
N THR A 79 8.17 13.09 8.57
CA THR A 79 7.24 12.17 9.24
C THR A 79 7.97 11.11 10.06
N PHE A 80 9.08 10.56 9.55
CA PHE A 80 9.92 9.65 10.32
C PHE A 80 10.54 10.32 11.56
N GLU A 81 11.04 11.55 11.43
CA GLU A 81 11.59 12.31 12.56
C GLU A 81 10.52 12.56 13.64
N TRP A 82 9.33 12.98 13.25
CA TRP A 82 8.21 13.19 14.17
C TRP A 82 7.79 11.89 14.87
N ALA A 83 7.65 10.81 14.12
CA ALA A 83 7.29 9.50 14.66
C ALA A 83 8.35 8.98 15.65
N ARG A 84 9.64 9.06 15.29
CA ARG A 84 10.75 8.69 16.18
C ARG A 84 10.78 9.51 17.46
N SER A 85 10.41 10.79 17.40
CA SER A 85 10.36 11.66 18.60
C SER A 85 9.32 11.22 19.63
N CYS A 86 8.32 10.44 19.22
CA CYS A 86 7.31 9.84 20.12
C CYS A 86 7.81 8.55 20.80
N ASN A 87 8.97 8.02 20.40
CA ASN A 87 9.56 6.78 20.91
C ASN A 87 8.59 5.58 20.96
N PRO A 88 7.87 5.25 19.87
CA PRO A 88 6.93 4.14 19.85
C PRO A 88 7.67 2.80 20.02
N SER A 89 7.02 1.84 20.70
CA SER A 89 7.51 0.45 20.79
C SER A 89 7.35 -0.30 19.46
N GLN A 90 6.43 0.16 18.61
CA GLN A 90 6.16 -0.45 17.31
C GLN A 90 7.18 0.00 16.26
N PRO A 91 7.55 -0.89 15.32
CA PRO A 91 8.43 -0.54 14.22
C PRO A 91 7.80 0.44 13.23
N LEU A 92 8.65 1.27 12.62
CA LEU A 92 8.27 2.24 11.61
C LEU A 92 8.66 1.75 10.21
N THR A 93 7.84 2.07 9.20
CA THR A 93 8.12 1.73 7.81
C THR A 93 7.52 2.72 6.81
N ALA A 94 8.05 2.72 5.59
CA ALA A 94 7.41 3.27 4.40
C ALA A 94 7.63 2.30 3.24
N PRO A 95 6.60 1.96 2.43
CA PRO A 95 6.70 0.90 1.46
C PRO A 95 7.52 1.29 0.23
N LEU A 96 8.34 0.34 -0.21
CA LEU A 96 8.99 0.36 -1.51
C LEU A 96 7.98 -0.10 -2.56
N TRP A 97 7.77 0.66 -3.62
CA TRP A 97 6.75 0.30 -4.61
C TRP A 97 7.26 0.29 -6.05
N ARG A 98 8.48 0.76 -6.29
CA ARG A 98 9.13 0.76 -7.61
C ARG A 98 10.63 0.52 -7.52
N GLU A 99 11.21 0.00 -8.60
CA GLU A 99 12.65 -0.04 -8.93
C GLU A 99 13.59 -0.55 -7.84
N VAL A 100 13.13 -1.43 -6.96
CA VAL A 100 14.02 -2.08 -6.00
C VAL A 100 14.85 -3.13 -6.71
N GLY A 101 16.17 -3.02 -6.58
CA GLY A 101 17.11 -3.99 -7.13
C GLY A 101 17.46 -3.82 -8.61
N VAL A 102 17.23 -2.64 -9.19
CA VAL A 102 17.84 -2.26 -10.46
C VAL A 102 19.25 -1.72 -10.15
N PRO A 103 20.33 -2.41 -10.54
CA PRO A 103 21.68 -1.94 -10.27
C PRO A 103 21.91 -0.53 -10.85
N GLY A 104 22.41 0.37 -10.01
CA GLY A 104 22.75 1.74 -10.41
C GLY A 104 21.60 2.75 -10.30
N THR A 105 20.40 2.36 -9.88
CA THR A 105 19.33 3.30 -9.54
C THR A 105 19.30 3.51 -8.03
N SER A 106 19.57 4.72 -7.59
CA SER A 106 19.35 5.17 -6.21
C SER A 106 18.25 6.23 -6.21
N LEU A 107 17.00 5.79 -6.19
CA LEU A 107 15.88 6.71 -5.99
C LEU A 107 15.91 7.20 -4.54
N PRO A 108 15.81 8.51 -4.29
CA PRO A 108 15.92 9.07 -2.94
C PRO A 108 14.91 8.46 -1.95
N GLU A 109 13.67 8.20 -2.39
CA GLU A 109 12.63 7.57 -1.57
C GLU A 109 12.95 6.12 -1.23
N VAL A 110 13.51 5.36 -2.17
CA VAL A 110 13.91 3.95 -1.97
C VAL A 110 15.09 3.88 -1.00
N THR A 111 16.11 4.70 -1.23
CA THR A 111 17.29 4.76 -0.37
C THR A 111 16.89 5.12 1.06
N PHE A 112 16.10 6.19 1.24
CA PHE A 112 15.66 6.62 2.55
C PHE A 112 14.82 5.56 3.27
N ALA A 113 13.84 4.96 2.59
CA ALA A 113 13.00 3.91 3.17
C ALA A 113 13.83 2.69 3.58
N LEU A 114 14.80 2.26 2.76
CA LEU A 114 15.70 1.16 3.09
C LEU A 114 16.63 1.47 4.27
N GLU A 115 17.06 2.70 4.45
CA GLU A 115 17.95 3.10 5.54
C GLU A 115 17.23 3.33 6.86
N ASN A 116 15.95 3.75 6.83
CA ASN A 116 15.24 4.28 8.00
C ASN A 116 14.06 3.42 8.49
N SER A 117 13.54 2.48 7.70
CA SER A 117 12.47 1.58 8.12
C SER A 117 13.01 0.47 9.03
N ASP A 118 12.33 0.15 10.11
CA ASP A 118 12.68 -0.97 11.01
C ASP A 118 12.27 -2.31 10.39
N VAL A 119 11.14 -2.32 9.71
CA VAL A 119 10.62 -3.43 8.91
C VAL A 119 10.58 -2.97 7.47
N ILE A 120 11.11 -3.75 6.54
CA ILE A 120 11.04 -3.41 5.12
C ILE A 120 9.64 -3.76 4.62
N SER A 121 8.82 -2.74 4.37
CA SER A 121 7.55 -2.94 3.68
C SER A 121 7.70 -2.66 2.19
N PHE A 122 6.88 -3.33 1.37
CA PHE A 122 6.89 -3.11 -0.08
C PHE A 122 5.54 -3.45 -0.72
N HIS A 123 5.31 -2.92 -1.93
CA HIS A 123 4.18 -3.27 -2.79
C HIS A 123 4.68 -4.03 -4.02
N CYS A 124 3.98 -5.09 -4.41
CA CYS A 124 4.33 -5.84 -5.60
C CYS A 124 3.10 -6.44 -6.28
N TYR A 125 2.65 -5.81 -7.34
CA TYR A 125 1.54 -6.28 -8.17
C TYR A 125 2.00 -7.04 -9.42
N ALA A 126 3.24 -7.53 -9.43
CA ALA A 126 3.83 -8.26 -10.54
C ALA A 126 3.68 -9.79 -10.38
N SER A 127 4.04 -10.54 -11.41
CA SER A 127 4.04 -12.02 -11.37
C SER A 127 4.94 -12.59 -10.28
N GLY A 128 4.72 -13.86 -9.91
CA GLY A 128 5.51 -14.53 -8.89
C GLY A 128 7.02 -14.52 -9.16
N THR A 129 7.44 -14.62 -10.42
CA THR A 129 8.86 -14.53 -10.79
C THR A 129 9.46 -13.16 -10.44
N VAL A 130 8.74 -12.08 -10.70
CA VAL A 130 9.19 -10.72 -10.37
C VAL A 130 9.17 -10.50 -8.87
N LEU A 131 8.12 -10.96 -8.18
CA LEU A 131 8.00 -10.92 -6.74
C LEU A 131 9.19 -11.63 -6.06
N GLU A 132 9.51 -12.86 -6.49
CA GLU A 132 10.62 -13.61 -5.90
C GLU A 132 11.96 -12.90 -6.10
N LYS A 133 12.19 -12.34 -7.31
CA LYS A 133 13.38 -11.53 -7.59
C LYS A 133 13.44 -10.31 -6.67
N PHE A 134 12.32 -9.61 -6.48
CA PHE A 134 12.23 -8.45 -5.61
C PHE A 134 12.59 -8.80 -4.16
N ILE A 135 12.01 -9.85 -3.61
CA ILE A 135 12.33 -10.33 -2.27
C ILE A 135 13.82 -10.66 -2.14
N LYS A 136 14.39 -11.37 -3.12
CA LYS A 136 15.83 -11.74 -3.10
C LYS A 136 16.75 -10.51 -3.04
N THR A 137 16.37 -9.38 -3.64
CA THR A 137 17.16 -8.14 -3.55
C THR A 137 17.09 -7.47 -2.18
N LEU A 138 16.04 -7.78 -1.39
CA LEU A 138 15.86 -7.24 -0.05
C LEU A 138 16.48 -8.10 1.05
N LEU A 139 16.68 -9.40 0.82
CA LEU A 139 17.28 -10.33 1.81
C LEU A 139 18.60 -9.84 2.43
N PRO A 140 19.54 -9.22 1.67
CA PRO A 140 20.82 -8.77 2.23
C PRO A 140 20.69 -7.68 3.31
N TYR A 141 19.56 -7.01 3.41
CA TYR A 141 19.33 -6.01 4.46
C TYR A 141 19.09 -6.63 5.85
N GLY A 142 18.81 -7.94 5.92
CA GLY A 142 18.72 -8.68 7.18
C GLY A 142 17.61 -8.24 8.14
N ARG A 143 16.57 -7.57 7.61
CA ARG A 143 15.42 -7.09 8.39
C ARG A 143 14.15 -7.87 8.04
N PRO A 144 13.18 -7.93 8.96
CA PRO A 144 11.85 -8.48 8.65
C PRO A 144 11.23 -7.76 7.44
N MET A 145 10.46 -8.50 6.64
CA MET A 145 9.80 -7.97 5.44
C MET A 145 8.30 -8.19 5.49
N VAL A 146 7.55 -7.21 5.01
CA VAL A 146 6.09 -7.28 4.83
C VAL A 146 5.71 -6.71 3.46
N CYS A 147 5.08 -7.51 2.62
CA CYS A 147 4.41 -7.00 1.42
C CYS A 147 3.05 -6.43 1.84
N THR A 148 2.91 -5.12 1.82
CA THR A 148 1.71 -4.43 2.31
C THR A 148 0.65 -4.22 1.24
N GLU A 149 0.99 -4.44 -0.03
CA GLU A 149 0.04 -4.49 -1.13
C GLU A 149 0.51 -5.47 -2.21
N TYR A 150 -0.34 -6.42 -2.55
CA TYR A 150 -0.16 -7.34 -3.66
C TYR A 150 -1.52 -7.86 -4.14
N MET A 151 -1.51 -8.71 -5.12
CA MET A 151 -2.64 -9.36 -5.76
C MET A 151 -3.37 -8.43 -6.74
N ARG A 152 -3.22 -8.76 -7.99
CA ARG A 152 -3.83 -8.09 -9.15
C ARG A 152 -4.08 -9.13 -10.23
N ARG A 153 -5.28 -9.68 -10.26
CA ARG A 153 -5.61 -10.69 -11.26
C ARG A 153 -5.64 -10.09 -12.69
N PRO A 154 -5.20 -10.82 -13.71
CA PRO A 154 -4.64 -12.17 -13.65
C PRO A 154 -3.11 -12.23 -13.46
N ILE A 155 -2.43 -11.11 -13.20
CA ILE A 155 -0.96 -11.00 -13.27
C ILE A 155 -0.29 -11.44 -11.96
N SER A 156 -0.87 -11.02 -10.82
CA SER A 156 -0.41 -11.40 -9.49
C SER A 156 -1.58 -12.07 -8.76
N THR A 157 -1.45 -13.35 -8.47
CA THR A 157 -2.50 -14.16 -7.84
C THR A 157 -2.06 -14.70 -6.49
N PHE A 158 -3.00 -15.16 -5.68
CA PHE A 158 -2.70 -15.78 -4.39
C PHE A 158 -1.88 -17.07 -4.56
N GLU A 159 -2.21 -17.88 -5.59
CA GLU A 159 -1.56 -19.14 -5.88
C GLU A 159 -0.08 -18.98 -6.22
N GLU A 160 0.27 -17.89 -6.90
CA GLU A 160 1.68 -17.59 -7.20
C GLU A 160 2.39 -16.92 -6.03
N ALA A 161 1.76 -15.94 -5.38
CA ALA A 161 2.42 -15.06 -4.42
C ALA A 161 2.57 -15.68 -3.02
N MET A 162 1.52 -16.31 -2.48
CA MET A 162 1.54 -16.81 -1.10
C MET A 162 2.59 -17.89 -0.83
N PRO A 163 2.83 -18.88 -1.73
CA PRO A 163 3.94 -19.83 -1.55
C PRO A 163 5.31 -19.14 -1.49
N ILE A 164 5.50 -18.06 -2.27
CA ILE A 164 6.75 -17.29 -2.27
C ILE A 164 6.91 -16.55 -0.94
N PHE A 165 5.87 -15.85 -0.48
CA PHE A 165 5.91 -15.19 0.83
C PHE A 165 6.22 -16.17 1.97
N LYS A 166 5.56 -17.32 1.96
CA LYS A 166 5.81 -18.38 2.95
C LYS A 166 7.26 -18.92 2.89
N LYS A 167 7.78 -19.15 1.69
CA LYS A 167 9.15 -19.61 1.45
C LYS A 167 10.20 -18.68 2.05
N TYR A 168 9.99 -17.37 1.94
CA TYR A 168 10.93 -16.34 2.39
C TYR A 168 10.58 -15.74 3.75
N ASN A 169 9.56 -16.26 4.44
CA ASN A 169 9.04 -15.72 5.71
C ASN A 169 8.72 -14.23 5.64
N VAL A 170 8.00 -13.83 4.59
CA VAL A 170 7.55 -12.46 4.36
C VAL A 170 6.09 -12.35 4.78
N GLY A 171 5.76 -11.38 5.62
CA GLY A 171 4.37 -11.04 5.91
C GLY A 171 3.68 -10.50 4.64
N ALA A 172 2.38 -10.76 4.48
CA ALA A 172 1.67 -10.34 3.26
C ALA A 172 0.26 -9.85 3.58
N ILE A 173 -0.06 -8.68 3.07
CA ILE A 173 -1.37 -8.04 3.16
C ILE A 173 -1.81 -7.75 1.72
N ASN A 174 -2.87 -8.41 1.25
CA ASN A 174 -3.39 -8.16 -0.09
C ASN A 174 -4.18 -6.84 -0.13
N PHE A 175 -4.22 -6.22 -1.30
CA PHE A 175 -5.05 -5.06 -1.56
C PHE A 175 -6.44 -5.53 -2.04
N GLY A 176 -7.51 -5.02 -1.37
CA GLY A 176 -8.89 -5.42 -1.60
C GLY A 176 -9.31 -6.65 -0.79
N LEU A 177 -10.54 -6.62 -0.28
CA LEU A 177 -11.15 -7.74 0.45
C LEU A 177 -12.60 -7.95 0.02
N THR A 178 -13.43 -6.93 0.17
CA THR A 178 -14.87 -7.03 -0.08
C THR A 178 -15.31 -5.99 -1.10
N ALA A 179 -15.96 -6.44 -2.15
CA ALA A 179 -16.50 -5.55 -3.18
C ALA A 179 -17.48 -4.54 -2.58
N GLY A 180 -17.29 -3.27 -2.94
CA GLY A 180 -18.08 -2.20 -2.39
C GLY A 180 -17.81 -0.86 -3.09
N LYS A 181 -18.02 0.24 -2.37
CA LYS A 181 -17.92 1.60 -2.91
C LYS A 181 -16.56 1.96 -3.47
N CYS A 182 -15.48 1.32 -2.99
CA CYS A 182 -14.12 1.53 -3.51
C CYS A 182 -13.92 0.95 -4.90
N ASN A 183 -14.76 0.00 -5.33
CA ASN A 183 -14.71 -0.64 -6.65
C ASN A 183 -13.37 -1.33 -6.94
N PHE A 184 -12.73 -1.98 -5.97
CA PHE A 184 -11.44 -2.64 -6.16
C PHE A 184 -11.53 -3.92 -7.00
N HIS A 185 -12.73 -4.45 -7.25
CA HIS A 185 -12.97 -5.54 -8.19
C HIS A 185 -12.84 -5.11 -9.66
N TYR A 186 -12.93 -3.80 -9.97
CA TYR A 186 -12.62 -3.29 -11.30
C TYR A 186 -11.13 -3.10 -11.49
N PRO A 187 -10.58 -3.27 -12.73
CA PRO A 187 -9.20 -2.94 -13.03
C PRO A 187 -8.90 -1.44 -12.87
N TRP A 188 -7.62 -1.09 -12.78
CA TRP A 188 -7.21 0.31 -12.79
C TRP A 188 -7.78 1.04 -14.00
N ASN A 189 -8.28 2.23 -13.77
CA ASN A 189 -8.94 3.01 -14.80
C ASN A 189 -7.96 3.52 -15.86
N LYS A 190 -8.43 3.54 -17.10
CA LYS A 190 -7.83 4.37 -18.13
C LYS A 190 -8.08 5.85 -17.79
N VAL A 191 -7.26 6.71 -18.34
CA VAL A 191 -7.44 8.16 -18.24
C VAL A 191 -7.64 8.74 -19.62
N ASP A 192 -8.45 9.80 -19.71
CA ASP A 192 -8.62 10.56 -20.93
C ASP A 192 -7.41 11.50 -21.18
N GLU A 193 -7.43 12.22 -22.30
CA GLU A 193 -6.40 13.19 -22.67
C GLU A 193 -6.18 14.32 -21.64
N LYS A 194 -7.16 14.56 -20.78
CA LYS A 194 -7.10 15.54 -19.67
C LYS A 194 -6.70 14.89 -18.33
N GLY A 195 -6.32 13.60 -18.34
CA GLY A 195 -5.95 12.85 -17.15
C GLY A 195 -7.13 12.52 -16.23
N ARG A 196 -8.37 12.57 -16.71
CA ARG A 196 -9.55 12.20 -15.93
C ARG A 196 -9.80 10.71 -16.05
N SER A 197 -10.16 10.06 -14.94
CA SER A 197 -10.51 8.65 -14.90
C SER A 197 -11.70 8.34 -15.77
N ILE A 198 -11.61 7.28 -16.58
CA ILE A 198 -12.69 6.74 -17.40
C ILE A 198 -13.23 5.52 -16.68
N PRO A 199 -14.45 5.58 -16.11
CA PRO A 199 -15.04 4.42 -15.44
C PRO A 199 -15.29 3.26 -16.41
N TRP A 200 -15.18 2.04 -15.90
CA TRP A 200 -15.57 0.82 -16.63
C TRP A 200 -17.10 0.77 -16.73
N ALA A 201 -17.60 0.47 -17.93
CA ALA A 201 -19.05 0.40 -18.18
C ALA A 201 -19.67 -0.86 -17.60
N GLU A 202 -18.94 -1.98 -17.63
CA GLU A 202 -19.38 -3.31 -17.22
C GLU A 202 -18.47 -3.87 -16.13
N GLU A 203 -19.02 -4.71 -15.27
CA GLU A 203 -18.27 -5.44 -14.27
C GLU A 203 -17.39 -6.50 -14.95
N PRO A 204 -16.11 -6.60 -14.55
CA PRO A 204 -15.20 -7.58 -15.16
C PRO A 204 -15.55 -9.01 -14.75
N GLU A 205 -15.41 -9.96 -15.67
CA GLU A 205 -15.56 -11.39 -15.38
C GLU A 205 -14.52 -11.85 -14.34
N VAL A 206 -13.29 -11.35 -14.46
CA VAL A 206 -12.21 -11.62 -13.51
C VAL A 206 -12.02 -10.37 -12.64
N TRP A 207 -12.35 -10.51 -11.38
CA TRP A 207 -12.18 -9.42 -10.42
C TRP A 207 -10.71 -9.10 -10.16
N PHE A 208 -10.43 -7.80 -10.05
CA PHE A 208 -9.05 -7.34 -10.04
C PHE A 208 -8.37 -7.56 -8.68
N HIS A 209 -8.97 -7.12 -7.59
CA HIS A 209 -8.42 -7.25 -6.23
C HIS A 209 -9.37 -7.96 -5.25
N ASP A 210 -10.65 -7.57 -5.22
CA ASP A 210 -11.57 -8.05 -4.19
C ASP A 210 -11.73 -9.57 -4.21
N ILE A 211 -11.99 -10.15 -3.03
CA ILE A 211 -12.09 -11.59 -2.77
C ILE A 211 -13.53 -12.00 -2.52
N LEU A 212 -14.28 -11.11 -1.83
CA LEU A 212 -15.63 -11.37 -1.36
C LEU A 212 -16.64 -10.41 -1.99
N HIS A 213 -17.84 -10.89 -2.24
CA HIS A 213 -18.99 -10.05 -2.50
C HIS A 213 -19.37 -9.21 -1.28
N ALA A 214 -20.24 -8.20 -1.46
CA ALA A 214 -20.67 -7.31 -0.38
C ALA A 214 -21.41 -8.03 0.76
N ASP A 215 -21.97 -9.19 0.50
CA ASP A 215 -22.64 -10.06 1.49
C ASP A 215 -21.67 -11.04 2.19
N GLY A 216 -20.37 -10.98 1.85
CA GLY A 216 -19.33 -11.84 2.41
C GLY A 216 -19.16 -13.18 1.72
N THR A 217 -19.93 -13.49 0.67
CA THR A 217 -19.70 -14.71 -0.12
C THR A 217 -18.47 -14.61 -0.99
N PRO A 218 -17.70 -15.69 -1.20
CA PRO A 218 -16.55 -15.69 -2.09
C PRO A 218 -16.92 -15.33 -3.53
N TRP A 219 -16.10 -14.50 -4.18
CA TRP A 219 -16.12 -14.37 -5.64
C TRP A 219 -15.64 -15.66 -6.30
N ASN A 220 -14.64 -16.31 -5.72
CA ASN A 220 -14.11 -17.60 -6.16
C ASN A 220 -13.87 -18.48 -4.91
N GLU A 221 -14.64 -19.57 -4.77
CA GLU A 221 -14.54 -20.48 -3.63
C GLU A 221 -13.22 -21.23 -3.57
N GLU A 222 -12.65 -21.61 -4.73
CA GLU A 222 -11.37 -22.33 -4.79
C GLU A 222 -10.21 -21.43 -4.32
N GLU A 223 -10.23 -20.15 -4.67
CA GLU A 223 -9.27 -19.18 -4.23
C GLU A 223 -9.34 -18.97 -2.71
N VAL A 224 -10.54 -18.80 -2.15
CA VAL A 224 -10.72 -18.65 -0.70
C VAL A 224 -10.27 -19.92 0.04
N ALA A 225 -10.60 -21.10 -0.49
CA ALA A 225 -10.12 -22.36 0.08
C ALA A 225 -8.58 -22.47 0.01
N PHE A 226 -7.96 -21.99 -1.08
CA PHE A 226 -6.50 -21.91 -1.18
C PHE A 226 -5.91 -20.96 -0.11
N ILE A 227 -6.46 -19.76 0.04
CA ILE A 227 -6.02 -18.79 1.05
C ILE A 227 -6.09 -19.41 2.44
N ARG A 228 -7.20 -20.06 2.81
CA ARG A 228 -7.37 -20.74 4.11
C ARG A 228 -6.29 -21.80 4.34
N ARG A 229 -6.04 -22.68 3.35
CA ARG A 229 -4.98 -23.67 3.45
C ARG A 229 -3.59 -23.04 3.68
N MET A 230 -3.30 -21.95 2.97
CA MET A 230 -2.01 -21.28 3.07
C MET A 230 -1.81 -20.56 4.41
N THR A 231 -2.88 -20.03 4.99
CA THR A 231 -2.87 -19.32 6.28
C THR A 231 -3.02 -20.24 7.49
N GLY A 232 -3.32 -21.53 7.26
CA GLY A 232 -3.53 -22.49 8.35
C GLY A 232 -4.86 -22.35 9.08
N VAL A 233 -5.83 -21.64 8.50
CA VAL A 233 -7.21 -21.59 9.01
C VAL A 233 -7.91 -22.89 8.62
N ALA A 234 -8.38 -23.65 9.61
CA ALA A 234 -9.18 -24.88 9.38
C ALA A 234 -10.46 -24.55 8.58
N GLU A 235 -10.89 -25.53 7.80
CA GLU A 235 -12.17 -25.50 7.08
C GLU A 235 -13.35 -25.45 8.04
#